data_f1a5a02f42389d62504813195e8c029f
#
_entry.id   f1a5a02f42389d62504813195e8c029f
#
_cell.length_a   1.000
_cell.length_b   1.000
_cell.length_c   1.000
_cell.angle_alpha   90.00
_cell.angle_beta   90.00
_cell.angle_gamma   90.00
#
_symmetry.space_group_name_H-M   'P 1'
#
loop_
_entity.id
_entity.type
_entity.pdbx_description
1 polymer ?
#
loop_
_entity_poly.entity_id
_entity_poly.type
_entity_poly.pdbx_seq_one_letter_code
_entity_poly.pdbx_strand_id
1 'polypeptide(L)' 'MELSRRIETYLRRSGMSATRFGREAVRDPRFVFDLREGRQVGPVIAGRVVAYLEARERRTRR' A
#
# COMPACT_ATOMS: atom_id res chain seq x y z
N MET A 1 9.12 -9.49 6.16
CA MET A 1 8.72 -9.11 4.81
C MET A 1 8.63 -7.60 4.69
N GLU A 2 9.17 -7.08 3.65
CA GLU A 2 9.21 -5.66 3.47
C GLU A 2 7.89 -5.11 2.93
N LEU A 3 7.33 -4.14 3.63
CA LEU A 3 6.03 -3.60 3.27
C LEU A 3 6.03 -2.90 1.92
N SER A 4 7.07 -2.14 1.63
CA SER A 4 7.14 -1.43 0.35
C SER A 4 7.14 -2.38 -0.82
N ARG A 5 7.84 -3.51 -0.71
CA ARG A 5 7.83 -4.53 -1.76
C ARG A 5 6.43 -5.10 -1.96
N ARG A 6 5.72 -5.36 -0.88
CA ARG A 6 4.37 -5.89 -0.96
C ARG A 6 3.43 -4.91 -1.65
N ILE A 7 3.57 -3.63 -1.34
CA ILE A 7 2.79 -2.58 -1.98
C ILE A 7 3.09 -2.53 -3.47
N GLU A 8 4.37 -2.52 -3.84
CA GLU A 8 4.73 -2.43 -5.26
C GLU A 8 4.21 -3.62 -6.04
N THR A 9 4.26 -4.80 -5.45
CA THR A 9 3.73 -6.00 -6.09
C THR A 9 2.23 -5.85 -6.33
N TYR A 10 1.51 -5.34 -5.33
CA TYR A 10 0.07 -5.15 -5.47
C TYR A 10 -0.24 -4.13 -6.56
N LEU A 11 0.49 -3.02 -6.61
CA LEU A 11 0.27 -2.00 -7.62
C LEU A 11 0.46 -2.56 -9.02
N ARG A 12 1.50 -3.37 -9.19
CA ARG A 12 1.79 -3.97 -10.48
C ARG A 12 0.70 -4.93 -10.91
N ARG A 13 0.21 -5.73 -9.99
CA ARG A 13 -0.83 -6.72 -10.30
C ARG A 13 -2.18 -6.10 -10.55
N SER A 14 -2.52 -5.08 -9.80
CA SER A 14 -3.86 -4.49 -9.86
C SER A 14 -3.99 -3.40 -10.90
N GLY A 15 -2.87 -2.82 -11.31
CA GLY A 15 -2.91 -1.64 -12.18
C GLY A 15 -3.29 -0.37 -11.45
N MET A 16 -3.39 -0.42 -10.12
CA MET A 16 -3.74 0.75 -9.32
C MET A 16 -2.58 1.74 -9.29
N SER A 17 -2.87 3.03 -9.36
CA SER A 17 -1.83 4.04 -9.26
C SER A 17 -1.33 4.18 -7.84
N ALA A 18 -0.08 4.61 -7.69
CA ALA A 18 0.49 4.85 -6.38
C ALA A 18 -0.28 5.92 -5.62
N THR A 19 -0.72 6.96 -6.32
CA THR A 19 -1.49 8.04 -5.72
C THR A 19 -2.80 7.52 -5.13
N ARG A 20 -3.51 6.71 -5.90
CA ARG A 20 -4.77 6.16 -5.44
C ARG A 20 -4.57 5.23 -4.26
N PHE A 21 -3.54 4.41 -4.31
CA PHE A 21 -3.25 3.49 -3.21
C PHE A 21 -3.05 4.26 -1.90
N GLY A 22 -2.20 5.28 -1.93
CA GLY A 22 -1.92 6.06 -0.73
C GLY A 22 -3.16 6.74 -0.20
N ARG A 23 -3.96 7.29 -1.10
CA ARG A 23 -5.18 7.97 -0.70
C ARG A 23 -6.17 7.02 -0.04
N GLU A 24 -6.34 5.84 -0.60
CA GLU A 24 -7.32 4.89 -0.07
C GLU A 24 -6.82 4.18 1.18
N ALA A 25 -5.56 3.81 1.21
CA ALA A 25 -5.04 3.02 2.33
C ALA A 25 -4.78 3.87 3.57
N VAL A 26 -4.21 5.06 3.39
CA VAL A 26 -3.78 5.88 4.53
C VAL A 26 -4.14 7.35 4.40
N ARG A 27 -4.98 7.69 3.43
CA ARG A 27 -5.44 9.06 3.18
C ARG A 27 -4.29 10.03 2.88
N ASP A 28 -3.29 9.51 2.20
CA ASP A 28 -2.11 10.31 1.87
C ASP A 28 -1.67 9.97 0.45
N PRO A 29 -1.99 10.80 -0.55
CA PRO A 29 -1.66 10.48 -1.94
C PRO A 29 -0.16 10.41 -2.22
N ARG A 30 0.66 10.93 -1.32
CA ARG A 30 2.11 10.90 -1.49
C ARG A 30 2.77 9.72 -0.79
N PHE A 31 1.98 8.89 -0.13
CA PHE A 31 2.51 7.84 0.73
C PHE A 31 3.50 6.91 0.02
N VAL A 32 3.11 6.38 -1.12
CA VAL A 32 3.97 5.44 -1.85
C VAL A 32 5.23 6.14 -2.36
N PHE A 33 5.08 7.38 -2.83
CA PHE A 33 6.24 8.14 -3.32
C PHE A 33 7.23 8.38 -2.18
N ASP A 34 6.72 8.71 -1.00
CA ASP A 34 7.58 8.92 0.17
C ASP A 34 8.29 7.62 0.56
N LEU A 35 7.59 6.49 0.49
CA LEU A 35 8.22 5.20 0.76
C LEU A 35 9.37 4.91 -0.19
N ARG A 36 9.19 5.26 -1.45
CA ARG A 36 10.23 5.04 -2.45
C ARG A 36 11.47 5.87 -2.16
N GLU A 37 11.28 6.98 -1.44
CA GLU A 37 12.38 7.84 -1.06
C GLU A 37 12.95 7.53 0.31
N GLY A 38 12.50 6.46 0.94
CA GLY A 38 13.08 6.00 2.19
C GLY A 38 12.30 6.33 3.45
N ARG A 39 11.07 6.86 3.31
CA ARG A 39 10.25 7.15 4.47
C ARG A 39 10.00 5.90 5.29
N GLN A 40 10.10 6.03 6.59
CA GLN A 40 9.83 4.94 7.51
C GLN A 40 8.37 4.98 7.95
N VAL A 41 7.79 3.80 8.17
CA VAL A 41 6.38 3.67 8.49
C VAL A 41 6.23 3.16 9.91
N GLY A 42 5.49 3.90 10.73
CA GLY A 42 5.21 3.45 12.09
C GLY A 42 4.19 2.30 12.10
N PRO A 43 4.04 1.67 13.26
CA PRO A 43 3.18 0.46 13.36
C PRO A 43 1.71 0.71 13.06
N VAL A 44 1.19 1.90 13.39
CA VAL A 44 -0.22 2.19 13.13
C VAL A 44 -0.47 2.28 11.64
N ILE A 45 0.37 3.02 10.93
CA ILE A 45 0.23 3.16 9.48
C ILE A 45 0.49 1.84 8.79
N ALA A 46 1.51 1.10 9.23
CA ALA A 46 1.79 -0.22 8.67
C ALA A 46 0.59 -1.14 8.81
N GLY A 47 -0.06 -1.11 9.96
CA GLY A 47 -1.26 -1.91 10.18
C GLY A 47 -2.39 -1.55 9.24
N ARG A 48 -2.57 -0.27 8.97
CA ARG A 48 -3.59 0.18 8.03
C ARG A 48 -3.31 -0.32 6.61
N VAL A 49 -2.06 -0.26 6.21
CA VAL A 49 -1.67 -0.71 4.87
C VAL A 49 -1.88 -2.20 4.74
N VAL A 50 -1.47 -2.97 5.74
CA VAL A 50 -1.64 -4.42 5.72
C VAL A 50 -3.13 -4.78 5.65
N ALA A 51 -3.96 -4.11 6.46
CA ALA A 51 -5.39 -4.37 6.45
C ALA A 51 -6.00 -4.05 5.08
N TYR A 52 -5.58 -2.95 4.48
CA TYR A 52 -6.07 -2.57 3.17
C TYR A 52 -5.67 -3.60 2.12
N LEU A 53 -4.41 -4.02 2.13
CA LEU A 53 -3.92 -5.02 1.17
C LEU A 53 -4.67 -6.33 1.32
N GLU A 54 -4.87 -6.76 2.55
CA GLU A 54 -5.58 -8.03 2.80
C GLU A 54 -7.02 -7.96 2.32
N ALA A 55 -7.68 -6.86 2.56
CA ALA A 55 -9.05 -6.69 2.11
C ALA A 55 -9.15 -6.71 0.59
N ARG A 56 -8.22 -6.02 -0.08
CA ARG A 56 -8.23 -5.98 -1.54
C ARG A 56 -7.86 -7.32 -2.15
N GLU A 57 -6.86 -7.98 -1.58
CA GLU A 57 -6.43 -9.29 -2.09
C GLU A 57 -7.53 -10.32 -1.91
N ARG A 58 -8.26 -10.25 -0.81
CA ARG A 58 -9.38 -11.15 -0.58
C ARG A 58 -10.48 -10.94 -1.60
N ARG A 59 -10.73 -9.70 -1.98
CA ARG A 59 -11.78 -9.39 -2.96
C ARG A 59 -11.45 -9.88 -4.35
N THR A 60 -10.19 -9.89 -4.70
CA THR A 60 -9.78 -10.32 -6.04
C THR A 60 -9.55 -11.82 -6.13
N ARG A 61 -9.47 -12.48 -5.00
CA ARG A 61 -9.35 -13.94 -4.99
C ARG A 61 -10.69 -14.59 -5.19
N ARG A 62 -10.69 -15.60 -6.00
CA ARG A 62 -11.90 -16.33 -6.25
C ARG A 62 -11.69 -17.81 -6.17
#